data_663be2268a3c2f81cee73f6ed58c8828
#
_entry.id   663be2268a3c2f81cee73f6ed58c8828
#
_cell.length_a   1.000
_cell.length_b   1.000
_cell.length_c   1.000
_cell.angle_alpha   90.00
_cell.angle_beta   90.00
_cell.angle_gamma   90.00
#
_symmetry.space_group_name_H-M   'P 1'
#
loop_
_entity.id
_entity.type
_entity.pdbx_description
1 polymer ?
#
loop_
_entity_poly.entity_id
_entity_poly.type
_entity_poly.pdbx_seq_one_letter_code
_entity_poly.pdbx_strand_id
1 'polypeptide(L)'
;MRFAHLVLLGGLQIASISPAFAQKSIKVEAPTEIPAITNIPSFRLVSTIALPIEISLTDLEKQINQSIGTEIYRDDSFTNNNNDDLKVLITKTKNMVFTSATNNIFDFAVPIKIWVQKGYGAFGFKQYGETSFEVIMRFSTAFNLLPDWKIQTLTTPKGFSYVTKPVLKVGGVEIPIAAVVTKLLQANLQDVASTIDETISKEISLDKYVVQAWNTAQSPYLLDEEYQTWLQFTPLEVSTIPITYDKRKIKLTVGLKAYTETSIGKKPQPAAPITKAPPFKSTTTIAESFKVSLVNTVGYEDATSLAKKNFIGTEYIFKDGKYKISIEDVIVGGSGDKLVFQIQLAGSLKGTIYLKALPVYDPATQAIVLGEPEFDIKTKNVLVKLAAWIFDGTLEKKIQKDFQVPLGTLLADGQKSVEEAINSEYMKGVKLM
;
A
#
# COMPACT_ATOMS: atom_id res chain seq x y z
N MET A 1 -44.34 -8.79 87.44
CA MET A 1 -44.89 -10.13 87.08
C MET A 1 -44.42 -10.46 85.67
N ARG A 2 -43.85 -11.65 85.50
CA ARG A 2 -43.47 -12.44 84.32
C ARG A 2 -42.04 -12.17 83.80
N PHE A 3 -41.18 -12.96 84.25
CA PHE A 3 -40.42 -14.14 83.87
C PHE A 3 -39.65 -13.93 82.54
N ALA A 4 -38.33 -13.84 82.71
CA ALA A 4 -37.29 -14.01 81.69
C ALA A 4 -37.06 -15.52 81.44
N HIS A 5 -36.96 -15.94 80.20
CA HIS A 5 -36.36 -17.19 79.85
C HIS A 5 -35.04 -16.95 79.10
N LEU A 6 -33.98 -17.34 79.77
CA LEU A 6 -32.63 -17.35 79.27
C LEU A 6 -32.46 -18.71 78.49
N VAL A 7 -32.23 -18.63 77.19
CA VAL A 7 -31.80 -19.78 76.37
C VAL A 7 -30.35 -19.61 76.06
N LEU A 8 -29.50 -20.39 76.65
CA LEU A 8 -28.08 -20.55 76.31
C LEU A 8 -28.01 -21.48 75.11
N LEU A 9 -27.65 -20.96 73.91
CA LEU A 9 -27.21 -21.73 72.73
C LEU A 9 -25.68 -21.73 72.74
N GLY A 10 -25.11 -22.85 73.12
CA GLY A 10 -23.68 -23.13 72.97
C GLY A 10 -23.32 -23.32 71.47
N GLY A 11 -22.72 -22.31 70.86
CA GLY A 11 -22.14 -22.39 69.52
C GLY A 11 -20.81 -23.17 69.56
N LEU A 12 -20.80 -24.35 69.00
CA LEU A 12 -19.59 -25.10 68.73
C LEU A 12 -18.88 -24.41 67.54
N GLN A 13 -17.85 -23.61 67.82
CA GLN A 13 -16.96 -23.15 66.75
C GLN A 13 -16.10 -24.31 66.30
N ILE A 14 -16.41 -24.87 65.13
CA ILE A 14 -15.52 -25.76 64.41
C ILE A 14 -14.43 -24.85 63.79
N ALA A 15 -13.30 -24.76 64.46
CA ALA A 15 -12.12 -24.18 63.84
C ALA A 15 -11.69 -25.05 62.66
N SER A 16 -11.98 -24.59 61.43
CA SER A 16 -11.43 -25.17 60.23
C SER A 16 -9.92 -24.93 60.23
N ILE A 17 -9.15 -25.93 60.66
CA ILE A 17 -7.70 -25.94 60.52
C ILE A 17 -7.44 -26.17 59.03
N SER A 18 -7.30 -25.09 58.27
CA SER A 18 -6.70 -25.14 56.97
C SER A 18 -5.21 -25.54 57.18
N PRO A 19 -4.73 -26.60 56.52
CA PRO A 19 -3.33 -26.97 56.65
C PRO A 19 -2.51 -25.79 56.08
N ALA A 20 -1.81 -25.07 56.96
CA ALA A 20 -0.82 -24.10 56.57
C ALA A 20 0.33 -24.87 55.88
N PHE A 21 0.28 -24.95 54.55
CA PHE A 21 1.41 -25.42 53.82
C PHE A 21 2.58 -24.51 54.07
N ALA A 22 3.67 -25.05 54.59
CA ALA A 22 4.93 -24.30 54.84
C ALA A 22 5.39 -23.71 53.48
N GLN A 23 5.24 -22.40 53.34
CA GLN A 23 5.64 -21.64 52.18
C GLN A 23 7.17 -21.66 52.08
N LYS A 24 7.70 -22.31 51.04
CA LYS A 24 9.16 -22.34 50.81
C LYS A 24 9.55 -21.12 49.97
N SER A 25 10.52 -20.37 50.44
CA SER A 25 11.09 -19.20 49.73
C SER A 25 12.28 -19.60 48.90
N ILE A 26 12.31 -19.15 47.64
CA ILE A 26 13.44 -19.28 46.73
C ILE A 26 14.19 -17.95 46.66
N LYS A 27 15.51 -18.01 46.75
CA LYS A 27 16.39 -16.90 46.44
C LYS A 27 17.46 -17.41 45.46
N VAL A 28 17.35 -16.98 44.19
CA VAL A 28 18.28 -17.33 43.12
C VAL A 28 18.88 -16.03 42.60
N GLU A 29 20.21 -16.05 42.40
CA GLU A 29 20.90 -14.95 41.73
C GLU A 29 20.60 -15.00 40.24
N ALA A 30 20.47 -13.81 39.60
CA ALA A 30 20.32 -13.71 38.16
C ALA A 30 21.47 -14.44 37.42
N PRO A 31 21.17 -15.06 36.28
CA PRO A 31 22.19 -15.56 35.39
C PRO A 31 23.18 -14.44 35.03
N THR A 32 24.46 -14.77 34.87
CA THR A 32 25.41 -13.81 34.33
C THR A 32 24.97 -13.44 32.92
N GLU A 33 24.60 -12.18 32.72
CA GLU A 33 24.20 -11.70 31.41
C GLU A 33 25.39 -11.86 30.45
N ILE A 34 25.23 -12.70 29.46
CA ILE A 34 26.03 -12.60 28.24
C ILE A 34 25.48 -11.38 27.52
N PRO A 35 26.29 -10.35 27.22
CA PRO A 35 25.76 -9.18 26.52
C PRO A 35 24.92 -9.62 25.32
N ALA A 36 23.71 -9.14 25.24
CA ALA A 36 22.88 -9.33 24.05
C ALA A 36 23.70 -8.90 22.84
N ILE A 37 23.64 -9.66 21.75
CA ILE A 37 24.30 -9.29 20.49
C ILE A 37 23.69 -7.96 20.07
N THR A 38 24.33 -6.84 20.41
CA THR A 38 23.87 -5.49 20.12
C THR A 38 23.98 -5.12 18.64
N ASN A 39 24.71 -5.92 17.86
CA ASN A 39 24.77 -5.84 16.41
C ASN A 39 24.10 -7.08 15.80
N ILE A 40 22.79 -7.15 15.90
CA ILE A 40 22.03 -8.03 15.02
C ILE A 40 22.16 -7.39 13.63
N PRO A 41 22.85 -8.05 12.65
CA PRO A 41 22.78 -7.55 11.27
C PRO A 41 21.30 -7.42 10.94
N SER A 42 20.87 -6.23 10.54
CA SER A 42 19.50 -6.05 10.08
C SER A 42 19.35 -6.89 8.81
N PHE A 43 18.85 -8.11 8.96
CA PHE A 43 18.48 -8.96 7.84
C PHE A 43 17.28 -8.32 7.16
N ARG A 44 17.56 -7.48 6.16
CA ARG A 44 16.51 -6.94 5.31
C ARG A 44 16.39 -7.81 4.09
N LEU A 45 15.28 -8.50 3.97
CA LEU A 45 14.97 -9.31 2.82
C LEU A 45 14.14 -8.49 1.83
N VAL A 46 14.55 -8.52 0.56
CA VAL A 46 13.82 -7.80 -0.49
C VAL A 46 12.58 -8.58 -0.89
N SER A 47 11.45 -7.93 -0.75
CA SER A 47 10.17 -8.37 -1.31
C SER A 47 10.02 -7.85 -2.73
N THR A 48 9.41 -8.65 -3.59
CA THR A 48 9.06 -8.26 -4.96
C THR A 48 7.56 -8.41 -5.15
N ILE A 49 6.92 -7.32 -5.57
CA ILE A 49 5.47 -7.24 -5.75
C ILE A 49 5.21 -6.81 -7.18
N ALA A 50 4.46 -7.61 -7.92
CA ALA A 50 3.96 -7.25 -9.25
C ALA A 50 2.55 -6.67 -9.10
N LEU A 51 2.36 -5.46 -9.60
CA LEU A 51 1.09 -4.73 -9.55
C LEU A 51 0.56 -4.56 -10.98
N PRO A 52 -0.33 -5.41 -11.44
CA PRO A 52 -0.99 -5.22 -12.72
C PRO A 52 -2.03 -4.10 -12.60
N ILE A 53 -1.92 -3.10 -13.48
CA ILE A 53 -2.77 -1.91 -13.53
C ILE A 53 -3.58 -1.94 -14.82
N GLU A 54 -4.89 -1.79 -14.74
CA GLU A 54 -5.75 -1.57 -15.89
C GLU A 54 -6.28 -0.14 -15.90
N ILE A 55 -6.15 0.52 -17.05
CA ILE A 55 -6.70 1.85 -17.29
C ILE A 55 -7.80 1.73 -18.34
N SER A 56 -8.99 2.19 -18.00
CA SER A 56 -10.13 2.24 -18.91
C SER A 56 -9.90 3.29 -20.00
N LEU A 57 -9.92 2.88 -21.27
CA LEU A 57 -9.80 3.81 -22.39
C LEU A 57 -10.97 4.79 -22.43
N THR A 58 -12.16 4.35 -21.99
CA THR A 58 -13.35 5.22 -21.91
C THR A 58 -13.19 6.33 -20.88
N ASP A 59 -12.58 6.03 -19.72
CA ASP A 59 -12.31 7.04 -18.70
C ASP A 59 -11.19 7.99 -19.14
N LEU A 60 -10.19 7.47 -19.84
CA LEU A 60 -9.14 8.29 -20.44
C LEU A 60 -9.72 9.24 -21.51
N GLU A 61 -10.59 8.75 -22.41
CA GLU A 61 -11.34 9.59 -23.36
C GLU A 61 -12.08 10.72 -22.67
N LYS A 62 -12.76 10.41 -21.57
CA LYS A 62 -13.50 11.40 -20.80
C LYS A 62 -12.60 12.49 -20.23
N GLN A 63 -11.46 12.10 -19.64
CA GLN A 63 -10.48 13.05 -19.08
C GLN A 63 -9.88 13.94 -20.17
N ILE A 64 -9.42 13.36 -21.28
CA ILE A 64 -8.88 14.11 -22.42
C ILE A 64 -9.92 15.10 -22.97
N ASN A 65 -11.17 14.67 -23.13
CA ASN A 65 -12.23 15.53 -23.61
C ASN A 65 -12.61 16.66 -22.65
N GLN A 66 -12.38 16.49 -21.35
CA GLN A 66 -12.54 17.54 -20.34
C GLN A 66 -11.37 18.57 -20.39
N SER A 67 -10.15 18.10 -20.63
CA SER A 67 -8.96 18.93 -20.73
C SER A 67 -8.90 19.70 -22.05
N ILE A 68 -9.30 19.08 -23.17
CA ILE A 68 -9.46 19.76 -24.45
C ILE A 68 -10.81 20.48 -24.44
N GLY A 69 -10.80 21.77 -24.22
CA GLY A 69 -12.01 22.61 -24.23
C GLY A 69 -12.83 22.54 -25.53
N THR A 70 -13.94 23.24 -25.57
CA THR A 70 -14.76 23.34 -26.79
C THR A 70 -14.04 24.13 -27.88
N GLU A 71 -13.34 25.20 -27.52
CA GLU A 71 -12.57 26.03 -28.45
C GLU A 71 -11.16 25.44 -28.59
N ILE A 72 -10.80 25.08 -29.84
CA ILE A 72 -9.50 24.49 -30.15
C ILE A 72 -8.52 25.55 -30.63
N TYR A 73 -9.01 26.48 -31.45
CA TYR A 73 -8.20 27.55 -32.03
C TYR A 73 -9.04 28.78 -32.32
N ARG A 74 -8.49 29.95 -32.08
CA ARG A 74 -9.09 31.26 -32.42
C ARG A 74 -8.07 32.18 -33.00
N ASP A 75 -8.43 32.78 -34.13
CA ASP A 75 -7.74 33.90 -34.73
C ASP A 75 -8.77 35.02 -35.02
N ASP A 76 -8.74 36.07 -34.26
CA ASP A 76 -9.68 37.22 -34.37
C ASP A 76 -9.10 38.39 -35.11
N SER A 77 -7.93 38.25 -35.74
CA SER A 77 -7.24 39.38 -36.41
C SER A 77 -7.18 39.18 -37.92
N PHE A 78 -7.47 40.23 -38.66
CA PHE A 78 -7.28 40.27 -40.11
C PHE A 78 -5.85 40.67 -40.52
N THR A 79 -5.04 41.13 -39.56
CA THR A 79 -3.74 41.78 -39.83
C THR A 79 -2.54 41.00 -39.30
N ASN A 80 -2.79 39.90 -38.58
CA ASN A 80 -1.74 38.96 -38.22
C ASN A 80 -1.40 38.05 -39.42
N ASN A 81 -0.53 37.08 -39.26
CA ASN A 81 -0.18 36.07 -40.29
C ASN A 81 0.15 36.70 -41.67
N ASN A 82 0.94 37.77 -41.67
CA ASN A 82 1.28 38.53 -42.89
C ASN A 82 0.09 39.27 -43.56
N ASN A 83 -0.85 39.76 -42.76
CA ASN A 83 -2.08 40.43 -43.24
C ASN A 83 -2.88 39.56 -44.18
N ASP A 84 -3.17 38.35 -43.73
CA ASP A 84 -3.89 37.33 -44.52
C ASP A 84 -5.38 37.62 -44.71
N ASP A 85 -5.88 38.71 -44.09
CA ASP A 85 -7.30 39.11 -44.11
C ASP A 85 -8.26 37.96 -43.70
N LEU A 86 -7.83 37.09 -42.74
CA LEU A 86 -8.55 35.89 -42.36
C LEU A 86 -8.80 35.85 -40.85
N LYS A 87 -10.00 35.56 -40.44
CA LYS A 87 -10.32 35.16 -39.08
C LYS A 87 -10.81 33.70 -39.06
N VAL A 88 -10.40 32.94 -38.04
CA VAL A 88 -10.72 31.53 -37.92
C VAL A 88 -11.13 31.21 -36.50
N LEU A 89 -12.23 30.47 -36.36
CA LEU A 89 -12.63 29.87 -35.11
C LEU A 89 -12.84 28.33 -35.32
N ILE A 90 -12.07 27.54 -34.59
CA ILE A 90 -12.20 26.09 -34.62
C ILE A 90 -12.78 25.61 -33.29
N THR A 91 -13.92 24.96 -33.33
CA THR A 91 -14.60 24.41 -32.16
C THR A 91 -14.82 22.92 -32.30
N LYS A 92 -14.67 22.19 -31.22
CA LYS A 92 -15.01 20.77 -31.12
C LYS A 92 -16.54 20.64 -31.08
N THR A 93 -17.14 19.86 -31.98
CA THR A 93 -18.61 19.66 -32.03
C THR A 93 -19.06 18.43 -31.25
N LYS A 94 -18.20 17.42 -31.13
CA LYS A 94 -18.45 16.20 -30.35
C LYS A 94 -17.17 15.76 -29.64
N ASN A 95 -17.32 14.90 -28.66
CA ASN A 95 -16.20 14.30 -27.99
C ASN A 95 -15.32 13.51 -28.96
N MET A 96 -14.01 13.60 -28.74
CA MET A 96 -13.04 12.68 -29.33
C MET A 96 -13.29 11.28 -28.82
N VAL A 97 -13.24 10.30 -29.73
CA VAL A 97 -13.44 8.86 -29.44
C VAL A 97 -12.31 8.07 -30.06
N PHE A 98 -11.69 7.20 -29.30
CA PHE A 98 -10.74 6.22 -29.83
C PHE A 98 -11.49 5.16 -30.65
N THR A 99 -11.13 5.02 -31.92
CA THR A 99 -11.81 4.13 -32.87
C THR A 99 -11.17 2.76 -32.97
N SER A 100 -9.85 2.69 -32.80
CA SER A 100 -9.09 1.44 -32.77
C SER A 100 -7.84 1.58 -31.93
N ALA A 101 -7.24 0.46 -31.54
CA ALA A 101 -5.93 0.40 -30.92
C ALA A 101 -5.21 -0.89 -31.28
N THR A 102 -3.97 -0.78 -31.68
CA THR A 102 -3.11 -1.90 -32.04
C THR A 102 -1.66 -1.54 -31.69
N ASN A 103 -0.97 -2.40 -30.94
CA ASN A 103 0.45 -2.22 -30.61
C ASN A 103 0.81 -0.84 -30.06
N ASN A 104 0.07 -0.35 -29.05
CA ASN A 104 0.23 0.97 -28.44
C ASN A 104 -0.06 2.16 -29.35
N ILE A 105 -0.66 1.94 -30.51
CA ILE A 105 -1.13 2.99 -31.42
C ILE A 105 -2.65 3.07 -31.30
N PHE A 106 -3.15 4.26 -31.03
CA PHE A 106 -4.56 4.53 -30.84
C PHE A 106 -5.04 5.46 -31.94
N ASP A 107 -6.01 5.00 -32.75
CA ASP A 107 -6.65 5.82 -33.75
C ASP A 107 -7.83 6.55 -33.13
N PHE A 108 -7.98 7.82 -33.42
CA PHE A 108 -9.11 8.62 -32.94
C PHE A 108 -9.56 9.65 -33.97
N ALA A 109 -10.78 10.10 -33.79
CA ALA A 109 -11.41 11.12 -34.61
C ALA A 109 -11.87 12.30 -33.76
N VAL A 110 -11.63 13.51 -34.27
CA VAL A 110 -12.05 14.78 -33.66
C VAL A 110 -13.02 15.47 -34.60
N PRO A 111 -14.32 15.44 -34.33
CA PRO A 111 -15.31 16.24 -35.08
C PRO A 111 -15.22 17.71 -34.69
N ILE A 112 -14.97 18.56 -35.65
CA ILE A 112 -14.82 20.01 -35.46
C ILE A 112 -15.73 20.80 -36.39
N LYS A 113 -16.11 21.99 -35.94
CA LYS A 113 -16.71 23.04 -36.75
C LYS A 113 -15.68 24.14 -36.94
N ILE A 114 -15.50 24.54 -38.16
CA ILE A 114 -14.61 25.63 -38.55
C ILE A 114 -15.49 26.77 -39.05
N TRP A 115 -15.38 27.94 -38.40
CA TRP A 115 -15.92 29.19 -38.92
C TRP A 115 -14.76 30.01 -39.46
N VAL A 116 -14.95 30.62 -40.62
CA VAL A 116 -13.96 31.42 -41.31
C VAL A 116 -14.61 32.70 -41.81
N GLN A 117 -13.94 33.83 -41.59
CA GLN A 117 -14.32 35.10 -42.22
C GLN A 117 -13.10 35.64 -42.98
N LYS A 118 -13.29 35.88 -44.28
CA LYS A 118 -12.23 36.29 -45.19
C LYS A 118 -12.58 37.62 -45.85
N GLY A 119 -11.60 38.52 -45.85
CA GLY A 119 -11.70 39.77 -46.61
C GLY A 119 -11.35 39.56 -48.09
N TYR A 120 -12.17 40.10 -48.96
CA TYR A 120 -11.97 40.18 -50.41
C TYR A 120 -12.07 41.61 -50.88
N GLY A 121 -11.19 42.06 -51.71
CA GLY A 121 -11.27 43.40 -52.25
C GLY A 121 -10.04 43.84 -53.01
N ALA A 122 -10.22 44.87 -53.84
CA ALA A 122 -9.14 45.56 -54.54
C ALA A 122 -9.39 47.08 -54.44
N PHE A 123 -8.33 47.87 -54.57
CA PHE A 123 -8.44 49.33 -54.61
C PHE A 123 -9.09 50.01 -53.39
N GLY A 124 -8.90 49.45 -52.19
CA GLY A 124 -9.41 50.02 -50.94
C GLY A 124 -10.83 49.65 -50.57
N PHE A 125 -11.57 48.93 -51.42
CA PHE A 125 -12.90 48.37 -51.10
C PHE A 125 -12.76 46.93 -50.63
N LYS A 126 -13.04 46.66 -49.38
CA LYS A 126 -13.07 45.30 -48.82
C LYS A 126 -14.52 44.85 -48.51
N GLN A 127 -14.87 43.67 -48.96
CA GLN A 127 -16.06 42.94 -48.54
C GLN A 127 -15.61 41.71 -47.75
N TYR A 128 -16.39 41.34 -46.75
CA TYR A 128 -16.11 40.17 -45.92
C TYR A 128 -17.15 39.11 -46.19
N GLY A 129 -16.67 37.94 -46.53
CA GLY A 129 -17.49 36.72 -46.63
C GLY A 129 -17.20 35.81 -45.49
N GLU A 130 -18.22 35.10 -45.03
CA GLU A 130 -18.08 34.14 -43.97
C GLU A 130 -18.68 32.79 -44.34
N THR A 131 -18.20 31.75 -43.71
CA THR A 131 -18.72 30.40 -43.86
C THR A 131 -18.47 29.56 -42.62
N SER A 132 -19.30 28.56 -42.38
CA SER A 132 -19.07 27.52 -41.40
C SER A 132 -19.24 26.17 -42.07
N PHE A 133 -18.35 25.24 -41.69
CA PHE A 133 -18.43 23.88 -42.19
C PHE A 133 -17.91 22.89 -41.12
N GLU A 134 -18.26 21.62 -41.25
CA GLU A 134 -17.85 20.58 -40.32
C GLU A 134 -16.89 19.60 -40.98
N VAL A 135 -15.90 19.20 -40.21
CA VAL A 135 -14.83 18.29 -40.61
C VAL A 135 -14.61 17.24 -39.52
N ILE A 136 -14.31 16.02 -39.92
CA ILE A 136 -13.81 14.99 -39.03
C ILE A 136 -12.32 14.84 -39.28
N MET A 137 -11.50 15.28 -38.36
CA MET A 137 -10.06 15.03 -38.39
C MET A 137 -9.75 13.67 -37.80
N ARG A 138 -8.79 12.94 -38.39
CA ARG A 138 -8.37 11.61 -37.92
C ARG A 138 -6.89 11.64 -37.61
N PHE A 139 -6.55 10.98 -36.51
CA PHE A 139 -5.20 10.90 -35.99
C PHE A 139 -4.88 9.49 -35.50
N SER A 140 -3.62 9.12 -35.53
CA SER A 140 -3.04 8.01 -34.77
C SER A 140 -2.07 8.54 -33.75
N THR A 141 -2.17 8.10 -32.51
CA THR A 141 -1.23 8.48 -31.46
C THR A 141 -0.61 7.26 -30.80
N ALA A 142 0.68 7.29 -30.57
CA ALA A 142 1.39 6.32 -29.75
C ALA A 142 1.59 6.89 -28.34
N PHE A 143 1.28 6.09 -27.32
CA PHE A 143 1.52 6.46 -25.92
C PHE A 143 2.82 5.82 -25.43
N ASN A 144 3.66 6.63 -24.83
CA ASN A 144 4.88 6.20 -24.18
C ASN A 144 4.94 6.75 -22.74
N LEU A 145 5.22 5.88 -21.78
CA LEU A 145 5.43 6.28 -20.40
C LEU A 145 6.94 6.48 -20.18
N LEU A 146 7.32 7.70 -19.86
CA LEU A 146 8.71 8.06 -19.59
C LEU A 146 9.11 7.66 -18.15
N PRO A 147 10.41 7.44 -17.88
CA PRO A 147 10.89 7.05 -16.56
C PRO A 147 10.52 8.02 -15.43
N ASP A 148 10.25 9.26 -15.73
CA ASP A 148 9.80 10.30 -14.79
C ASP A 148 8.26 10.34 -14.60
N TRP A 149 7.55 9.31 -15.08
CA TRP A 149 6.08 9.13 -14.99
C TRP A 149 5.27 10.11 -15.83
N LYS A 150 5.89 10.83 -16.74
CA LYS A 150 5.19 11.63 -17.74
C LYS A 150 4.72 10.76 -18.89
N ILE A 151 3.56 11.10 -19.41
CA ILE A 151 3.06 10.50 -20.64
C ILE A 151 3.55 11.36 -21.81
N GLN A 152 4.26 10.74 -22.71
CA GLN A 152 4.62 11.29 -23.99
C GLN A 152 3.76 10.66 -25.07
N THR A 153 3.14 11.48 -25.90
CA THR A 153 2.43 11.02 -27.08
C THR A 153 3.13 11.46 -28.36
N LEU A 154 2.98 10.65 -29.39
CA LEU A 154 3.40 10.99 -30.75
C LEU A 154 2.20 10.83 -31.67
N THR A 155 1.57 11.96 -31.99
CA THR A 155 0.36 12.00 -32.78
C THR A 155 0.67 12.26 -34.24
N THR A 156 0.17 11.40 -35.12
CA THR A 156 0.36 11.47 -36.58
C THR A 156 -1.00 11.72 -37.24
N PRO A 157 -1.12 12.75 -38.10
CA PRO A 157 -2.33 12.99 -38.84
C PRO A 157 -2.64 11.84 -39.84
N LYS A 158 -3.90 11.42 -39.92
CA LYS A 158 -4.42 10.46 -40.90
C LYS A 158 -5.35 11.13 -41.91
N GLY A 159 -5.36 12.47 -41.92
CA GLY A 159 -6.21 13.25 -42.83
C GLY A 159 -7.56 13.63 -42.22
N PHE A 160 -8.42 14.10 -43.07
CA PHE A 160 -9.76 14.55 -42.68
C PHE A 160 -10.81 14.25 -43.75
N SER A 161 -12.06 14.36 -43.38
CA SER A 161 -13.21 14.32 -44.30
C SER A 161 -14.21 15.40 -43.97
N TYR A 162 -14.78 16.03 -45.02
CA TYR A 162 -15.87 16.97 -44.83
C TYR A 162 -17.15 16.25 -44.43
N VAL A 163 -17.84 16.78 -43.41
CA VAL A 163 -19.24 16.48 -43.12
C VAL A 163 -20.10 17.43 -43.95
N THR A 164 -19.75 18.73 -43.96
CA THR A 164 -20.33 19.73 -44.83
C THR A 164 -19.22 20.44 -45.60
N LYS A 165 -19.36 20.54 -46.92
CA LYS A 165 -18.36 21.21 -47.76
C LYS A 165 -18.42 22.73 -47.56
N PRO A 166 -17.24 23.41 -47.47
CA PRO A 166 -17.21 24.84 -47.30
C PRO A 166 -17.64 25.56 -48.58
N VAL A 167 -18.62 26.44 -48.42
CA VAL A 167 -19.13 27.33 -49.47
C VAL A 167 -19.16 28.73 -48.90
N LEU A 168 -18.45 29.66 -49.54
CA LEU A 168 -18.43 31.07 -49.14
C LEU A 168 -19.57 31.82 -49.82
N LYS A 169 -20.35 32.56 -49.04
CA LYS A 169 -21.42 33.40 -49.57
C LYS A 169 -20.98 34.84 -49.57
N VAL A 170 -20.87 35.45 -50.77
CA VAL A 170 -20.48 36.86 -50.96
C VAL A 170 -21.48 37.50 -51.90
N GLY A 171 -22.23 38.53 -51.44
CA GLY A 171 -23.18 39.26 -52.25
C GLY A 171 -24.29 38.40 -52.90
N GLY A 172 -24.68 37.30 -52.24
CA GLY A 172 -25.70 36.35 -52.74
C GLY A 172 -25.15 35.28 -53.68
N VAL A 173 -23.86 35.30 -54.00
CA VAL A 173 -23.19 34.30 -54.85
C VAL A 173 -22.53 33.24 -53.95
N GLU A 174 -22.68 31.97 -54.27
CA GLU A 174 -22.04 30.84 -53.57
C GLU A 174 -20.74 30.48 -54.31
N ILE A 175 -19.61 30.57 -53.58
CA ILE A 175 -18.26 30.30 -54.12
C ILE A 175 -17.77 29.04 -53.43
N PRO A 176 -17.53 27.92 -54.12
CA PRO A 176 -16.93 26.72 -53.57
C PRO A 176 -15.49 26.98 -53.18
N ILE A 177 -15.16 26.93 -51.87
CA ILE A 177 -13.80 27.17 -51.38
C ILE A 177 -13.12 25.91 -50.87
N ALA A 178 -13.69 24.72 -51.09
CA ALA A 178 -13.18 23.46 -50.59
C ALA A 178 -11.71 23.18 -50.96
N ALA A 179 -11.27 23.55 -52.13
CA ALA A 179 -9.88 23.36 -52.59
C ALA A 179 -8.89 24.21 -51.78
N VAL A 180 -9.24 25.48 -51.43
CA VAL A 180 -8.42 26.36 -50.64
C VAL A 180 -8.36 25.87 -49.18
N VAL A 181 -9.53 25.54 -48.63
CA VAL A 181 -9.65 25.00 -47.26
C VAL A 181 -8.88 23.68 -47.10
N THR A 182 -8.94 22.79 -48.10
CA THR A 182 -8.19 21.53 -48.09
C THR A 182 -6.68 21.80 -47.93
N LYS A 183 -6.13 22.71 -48.70
CA LYS A 183 -4.71 23.07 -48.59
C LYS A 183 -4.34 23.63 -47.23
N LEU A 184 -5.15 24.50 -46.66
CA LEU A 184 -4.95 25.08 -45.33
C LEU A 184 -5.02 24.02 -44.25
N LEU A 185 -6.01 23.14 -44.30
CA LEU A 185 -6.13 22.06 -43.32
C LEU A 185 -4.94 21.09 -43.41
N GLN A 186 -4.54 20.70 -44.62
CA GLN A 186 -3.38 19.83 -44.83
C GLN A 186 -2.08 20.46 -44.29
N ALA A 187 -1.89 21.76 -44.51
CA ALA A 187 -0.71 22.47 -44.02
C ALA A 187 -0.65 22.54 -42.47
N ASN A 188 -1.79 22.58 -41.79
CA ASN A 188 -1.87 22.77 -40.33
C ASN A 188 -2.21 21.49 -39.56
N LEU A 189 -2.39 20.33 -40.21
CA LEU A 189 -2.71 19.07 -39.54
C LEU A 189 -1.65 18.66 -38.53
N GLN A 190 -0.36 18.90 -38.86
CA GLN A 190 0.74 18.55 -37.96
C GLN A 190 0.76 19.45 -36.74
N ASP A 191 0.46 20.76 -36.86
CA ASP A 191 0.41 21.67 -35.72
C ASP A 191 -0.73 21.31 -34.77
N VAL A 192 -1.88 20.87 -35.31
CA VAL A 192 -2.98 20.34 -34.50
C VAL A 192 -2.54 19.07 -33.74
N ALA A 193 -1.84 18.16 -34.41
CA ALA A 193 -1.31 16.96 -33.78
C ALA A 193 -0.33 17.29 -32.64
N SER A 194 0.58 18.23 -32.87
CA SER A 194 1.54 18.70 -31.87
C SER A 194 0.84 19.38 -30.68
N THR A 195 -0.18 20.18 -30.93
CA THR A 195 -1.00 20.78 -29.85
C THR A 195 -1.70 19.72 -28.99
N ILE A 196 -2.19 18.63 -29.61
CA ILE A 196 -2.77 17.50 -28.88
C ILE A 196 -1.71 16.85 -27.98
N ASP A 197 -0.50 16.59 -28.53
CA ASP A 197 0.59 15.98 -27.77
C ASP A 197 1.04 16.86 -26.61
N GLU A 198 1.17 18.16 -26.82
CA GLU A 198 1.50 19.11 -25.74
C GLU A 198 0.43 19.16 -24.65
N THR A 199 -0.84 19.17 -25.04
CA THR A 199 -1.96 19.20 -24.10
C THR A 199 -1.97 17.92 -23.24
N ILE A 200 -1.84 16.74 -23.87
CA ILE A 200 -1.78 15.48 -23.14
C ILE A 200 -0.58 15.45 -22.18
N SER A 201 0.59 15.89 -22.66
CA SER A 201 1.81 15.91 -21.82
C SER A 201 1.71 16.87 -20.62
N LYS A 202 1.00 17.96 -20.74
CA LYS A 202 0.80 18.95 -19.65
C LYS A 202 -0.26 18.51 -18.66
N GLU A 203 -1.37 17.96 -19.15
CA GLU A 203 -2.54 17.67 -18.33
C GLU A 203 -2.51 16.28 -17.69
N ILE A 204 -1.79 15.32 -18.29
CA ILE A 204 -1.72 13.95 -17.81
C ILE A 204 -0.32 13.65 -17.28
N SER A 205 -0.18 13.72 -15.95
CA SER A 205 1.04 13.35 -15.25
C SER A 205 0.74 12.35 -14.15
N LEU A 206 1.48 11.24 -14.13
CA LEU A 206 1.31 10.18 -13.14
C LEU A 206 2.21 10.37 -11.91
N ASP A 207 3.15 11.29 -11.94
CA ASP A 207 4.14 11.54 -10.88
C ASP A 207 3.50 11.82 -9.52
N LYS A 208 2.45 12.65 -9.49
CA LYS A 208 1.71 12.97 -8.26
C LYS A 208 1.08 11.74 -7.60
N TYR A 209 0.51 10.86 -8.40
CA TYR A 209 -0.11 9.63 -7.93
C TYR A 209 0.95 8.64 -7.41
N VAL A 210 2.10 8.59 -8.09
CA VAL A 210 3.23 7.77 -7.64
C VAL A 210 3.78 8.28 -6.32
N VAL A 211 3.95 9.60 -6.15
CA VAL A 211 4.36 10.22 -4.87
C VAL A 211 3.36 9.87 -3.76
N GLN A 212 2.07 10.01 -4.03
CA GLN A 212 1.03 9.67 -3.06
C GLN A 212 1.07 8.18 -2.69
N ALA A 213 1.10 7.28 -3.68
CA ALA A 213 1.14 5.84 -3.47
C ALA A 213 2.41 5.42 -2.69
N TRP A 214 3.56 6.00 -3.03
CA TRP A 214 4.81 5.75 -2.34
C TRP A 214 4.76 6.15 -0.87
N ASN A 215 4.29 7.36 -0.57
CA ASN A 215 4.17 7.87 0.78
C ASN A 215 3.12 7.09 1.59
N THR A 216 2.03 6.68 0.97
CA THR A 216 1.03 5.80 1.59
C THR A 216 1.64 4.44 1.91
N ALA A 217 2.38 3.84 0.98
CA ALA A 217 3.03 2.54 1.20
C ALA A 217 4.06 2.57 2.34
N GLN A 218 4.72 3.69 2.57
CA GLN A 218 5.67 3.86 3.68
C GLN A 218 5.03 4.03 5.06
N SER A 219 3.71 4.28 5.11
CA SER A 219 2.99 4.43 6.37
C SER A 219 2.87 3.08 7.07
N PRO A 220 3.17 3.00 8.38
CA PRO A 220 2.98 1.76 9.11
C PRO A 220 1.51 1.37 9.20
N TYR A 221 1.21 0.12 8.88
CA TYR A 221 -0.12 -0.49 8.96
C TYR A 221 -0.25 -1.32 10.23
N LEU A 222 -1.33 -1.13 10.97
CA LEU A 222 -1.64 -1.96 12.13
C LEU A 222 -2.26 -3.27 11.63
N LEU A 223 -1.58 -4.40 11.85
CA LEU A 223 -2.06 -5.74 11.50
C LEU A 223 -2.91 -6.34 12.61
N ASP A 224 -2.53 -6.08 13.86
CA ASP A 224 -3.19 -6.66 15.02
C ASP A 224 -3.20 -5.67 16.18
N GLU A 225 -4.41 -5.41 16.72
CA GLU A 225 -4.60 -4.49 17.84
C GLU A 225 -4.18 -5.11 19.17
N GLU A 226 -4.38 -6.42 19.35
CA GLU A 226 -4.10 -7.11 20.60
C GLU A 226 -2.61 -7.15 20.92
N TYR A 227 -1.81 -7.48 19.89
CA TYR A 227 -0.36 -7.56 20.00
C TYR A 227 0.34 -6.28 19.55
N GLN A 228 -0.42 -5.25 19.10
CA GLN A 228 0.15 -4.02 18.52
C GLN A 228 1.19 -4.33 17.45
N THR A 229 0.81 -5.20 16.50
CA THR A 229 1.69 -5.64 15.42
C THR A 229 1.57 -4.70 14.24
N TRP A 230 2.69 -4.14 13.82
CA TRP A 230 2.79 -3.17 12.74
C TRP A 230 3.51 -3.78 11.54
N LEU A 231 3.03 -3.47 10.34
CA LEU A 231 3.68 -3.78 9.07
C LEU A 231 4.21 -2.48 8.48
N GLN A 232 5.45 -2.49 8.04
CA GLN A 232 6.07 -1.35 7.37
C GLN A 232 6.73 -1.79 6.07
N PHE A 233 6.46 -1.02 5.00
CA PHE A 233 7.15 -1.16 3.74
C PHE A 233 8.18 -0.05 3.59
N THR A 234 9.37 -0.42 3.10
CA THR A 234 10.39 0.53 2.66
C THR A 234 10.62 0.31 1.18
N PRO A 235 9.93 1.05 0.29
CA PRO A 235 10.10 0.91 -1.15
C PRO A 235 11.53 1.24 -1.57
N LEU A 236 12.09 0.47 -2.51
CA LEU A 236 13.48 0.58 -2.98
C LEU A 236 13.57 0.95 -4.46
N GLU A 237 12.81 0.26 -5.29
CA GLU A 237 12.91 0.34 -6.74
C GLU A 237 11.56 0.08 -7.37
N VAL A 238 11.25 0.83 -8.41
CA VAL A 238 10.10 0.59 -9.26
C VAL A 238 10.55 0.23 -10.65
N SER A 239 9.90 -0.74 -11.26
CA SER A 239 10.10 -1.14 -12.64
C SER A 239 8.77 -1.25 -13.37
N THR A 240 8.79 -1.12 -14.70
CA THR A 240 7.61 -1.29 -15.54
C THR A 240 7.95 -2.13 -16.77
N ILE A 241 6.98 -2.88 -17.27
CA ILE A 241 7.02 -3.46 -18.61
C ILE A 241 6.30 -2.52 -19.60
N PRO A 242 6.56 -2.63 -20.91
CA PRO A 242 5.87 -1.86 -21.93
C PRO A 242 4.35 -1.98 -21.81
N ILE A 243 3.67 -0.85 -22.02
CA ILE A 243 2.20 -0.79 -22.03
C ILE A 243 1.64 -1.70 -23.11
N THR A 244 0.60 -2.46 -22.76
CA THR A 244 -0.16 -3.26 -23.72
C THR A 244 -1.63 -2.85 -23.73
N TYR A 245 -2.32 -3.21 -24.81
CA TYR A 245 -3.73 -2.89 -24.99
C TYR A 245 -4.57 -4.14 -25.21
N ASP A 246 -5.72 -4.21 -24.56
CA ASP A 246 -6.69 -5.28 -24.72
C ASP A 246 -8.13 -4.75 -24.51
N LYS A 247 -9.00 -4.87 -25.54
CA LYS A 247 -10.45 -4.58 -25.48
C LYS A 247 -10.83 -3.25 -24.82
N ARG A 248 -10.26 -2.13 -25.19
CA ARG A 248 -10.49 -0.82 -24.55
C ARG A 248 -9.93 -0.66 -23.13
N LYS A 249 -8.93 -1.46 -22.79
CA LYS A 249 -8.16 -1.34 -21.57
C LYS A 249 -6.68 -1.23 -21.91
N ILE A 250 -6.02 -0.30 -21.29
CA ILE A 250 -4.57 -0.19 -21.29
C ILE A 250 -4.07 -0.98 -20.08
N LYS A 251 -3.13 -1.88 -20.29
CA LYS A 251 -2.52 -2.69 -19.24
C LYS A 251 -1.08 -2.25 -19.03
N LEU A 252 -0.74 -2.00 -17.80
CA LEU A 252 0.58 -1.67 -17.31
C LEU A 252 0.90 -2.56 -16.11
N THR A 253 2.04 -3.23 -16.09
CA THR A 253 2.50 -3.91 -14.88
C THR A 253 3.64 -3.13 -14.26
N VAL A 254 3.48 -2.81 -12.98
CA VAL A 254 4.48 -2.14 -12.15
C VAL A 254 5.08 -3.16 -11.20
N GLY A 255 6.40 -3.32 -11.21
CA GLY A 255 7.15 -4.12 -10.25
C GLY A 255 7.69 -3.22 -9.15
N LEU A 256 7.36 -3.53 -7.90
CA LEU A 256 7.88 -2.86 -6.73
C LEU A 256 8.82 -3.79 -5.97
N LYS A 257 10.04 -3.34 -5.72
CA LYS A 257 10.94 -3.96 -4.74
C LYS A 257 10.89 -3.15 -3.45
N ALA A 258 10.72 -3.81 -2.34
CA ALA A 258 10.65 -3.18 -1.02
C ALA A 258 11.24 -4.08 0.06
N TYR A 259 11.73 -3.50 1.14
CA TYR A 259 11.86 -4.22 2.40
C TYR A 259 10.48 -4.25 3.06
N THR A 260 10.18 -5.39 3.67
CA THR A 260 8.93 -5.60 4.39
C THR A 260 9.29 -6.05 5.80
N GLU A 261 8.96 -5.23 6.77
CA GLU A 261 9.34 -5.42 8.17
C GLU A 261 8.08 -5.40 9.03
N THR A 262 8.03 -6.28 10.02
CA THR A 262 7.00 -6.25 11.06
C THR A 262 7.64 -5.95 12.41
N SER A 263 6.90 -5.25 13.27
CA SER A 263 7.31 -4.99 14.65
C SER A 263 6.13 -5.15 15.58
N ILE A 264 6.39 -5.53 16.82
CA ILE A 264 5.40 -5.64 17.89
C ILE A 264 5.66 -4.49 18.87
N GLY A 265 4.60 -3.89 19.42
CA GLY A 265 4.64 -2.84 20.40
C GLY A 265 4.49 -1.45 19.80
N LYS A 266 5.44 -0.56 20.02
CA LYS A 266 5.35 0.84 19.61
C LYS A 266 5.27 0.99 18.08
N LYS A 267 4.34 1.83 17.61
CA LYS A 267 4.20 2.18 16.19
C LYS A 267 5.54 2.68 15.61
N PRO A 268 6.06 2.06 14.54
CA PRO A 268 7.27 2.53 13.87
C PRO A 268 7.10 3.94 13.30
N GLN A 269 8.19 4.67 13.21
CA GLN A 269 8.17 5.96 12.53
C GLN A 269 8.22 5.73 11.01
N PRO A 270 7.34 6.35 10.23
CA PRO A 270 7.43 6.29 8.77
C PRO A 270 8.71 6.98 8.29
N ALA A 271 9.22 6.56 7.14
CA ALA A 271 10.26 7.29 6.46
C ALA A 271 9.79 8.71 6.08
N ALA A 272 10.72 9.63 5.89
CA ALA A 272 10.38 10.98 5.43
C ALA A 272 9.63 10.91 4.08
N PRO A 273 8.51 11.64 3.93
CA PRO A 273 7.74 11.61 2.70
C PRO A 273 8.56 12.17 1.54
N ILE A 274 8.46 11.50 0.39
CA ILE A 274 9.05 12.00 -0.85
C ILE A 274 8.15 13.09 -1.47
N THR A 275 8.78 14.04 -2.14
CA THR A 275 8.10 15.13 -2.90
C THR A 275 8.20 14.95 -4.40
N LYS A 276 9.07 14.06 -4.86
CA LYS A 276 9.28 13.72 -6.27
C LYS A 276 9.20 12.22 -6.46
N ALA A 277 8.48 11.79 -7.49
CA ALA A 277 8.38 10.38 -7.83
C ALA A 277 9.76 9.81 -8.20
N PRO A 278 10.15 8.64 -7.65
CA PRO A 278 11.35 7.96 -8.06
C PRO A 278 11.19 7.48 -9.52
N PRO A 279 12.24 7.55 -10.34
CA PRO A 279 12.16 7.05 -11.70
C PRO A 279 12.01 5.52 -11.70
N PHE A 280 11.24 5.01 -12.65
CA PHE A 280 11.15 3.58 -12.83
C PHE A 280 12.23 3.06 -13.81
N LYS A 281 12.54 1.78 -13.70
CA LYS A 281 13.36 1.04 -14.67
C LYS A 281 12.47 0.30 -15.66
N SER A 282 12.67 0.53 -16.95
CA SER A 282 12.02 -0.29 -17.97
C SER A 282 12.63 -1.69 -18.01
N THR A 283 11.79 -2.72 -18.01
CA THR A 283 12.19 -4.11 -18.12
C THR A 283 11.28 -4.85 -19.09
N THR A 284 11.74 -5.96 -19.63
CA THR A 284 10.93 -6.79 -20.52
C THR A 284 10.04 -7.77 -19.77
N THR A 285 10.39 -8.10 -18.54
CA THR A 285 9.65 -9.05 -17.72
C THR A 285 9.62 -8.59 -16.27
N ILE A 286 8.48 -8.77 -15.61
CA ILE A 286 8.32 -8.70 -14.16
C ILE A 286 7.81 -10.06 -13.75
N ALA A 287 8.49 -10.70 -12.81
CA ALA A 287 8.02 -11.99 -12.29
C ALA A 287 6.61 -11.80 -11.71
N GLU A 288 5.64 -12.59 -12.18
CA GLU A 288 4.27 -12.65 -11.66
C GLU A 288 4.26 -13.34 -10.28
N SER A 289 5.16 -12.95 -9.40
CA SER A 289 5.28 -13.53 -8.08
C SER A 289 5.11 -12.45 -7.03
N PHE A 290 4.12 -12.64 -6.20
CA PHE A 290 3.99 -11.92 -4.95
C PHE A 290 4.88 -12.63 -3.92
N LYS A 291 6.15 -12.19 -3.83
CA LYS A 291 7.09 -12.70 -2.83
C LYS A 291 7.28 -11.65 -1.75
N VAL A 292 6.67 -11.88 -0.60
CA VAL A 292 6.86 -11.05 0.58
C VAL A 292 7.73 -11.80 1.58
N SER A 293 8.85 -11.21 1.96
CA SER A 293 9.72 -11.71 3.00
C SER A 293 9.55 -10.81 4.22
N LEU A 294 9.01 -11.36 5.29
CA LEU A 294 8.78 -10.61 6.53
C LEU A 294 9.95 -10.81 7.50
N VAL A 295 10.45 -9.72 8.03
CA VAL A 295 11.38 -9.71 9.16
C VAL A 295 10.65 -9.13 10.35
N ASN A 296 10.46 -9.95 11.39
CA ASN A 296 9.78 -9.52 12.60
C ASN A 296 10.79 -9.13 13.67
N THR A 297 10.61 -7.95 14.25
CA THR A 297 11.44 -7.43 15.35
C THR A 297 10.57 -7.20 16.57
N VAL A 298 10.97 -7.77 17.70
CA VAL A 298 10.30 -7.60 18.99
C VAL A 298 11.31 -7.11 20.00
N GLY A 299 11.07 -5.95 20.61
CA GLY A 299 11.89 -5.45 21.72
C GLY A 299 11.67 -6.26 23.00
N TYR A 300 12.68 -6.35 23.87
CA TYR A 300 12.54 -7.05 25.16
C TYR A 300 11.50 -6.42 26.08
N GLU A 301 11.28 -5.12 26.00
CA GLU A 301 10.23 -4.44 26.74
C GLU A 301 8.82 -4.86 26.26
N ASP A 302 8.66 -4.94 24.95
CA ASP A 302 7.41 -5.39 24.33
C ASP A 302 7.19 -6.88 24.58
N ALA A 303 8.24 -7.71 24.46
CA ALA A 303 8.18 -9.13 24.82
C ALA A 303 7.81 -9.33 26.31
N THR A 304 8.35 -8.48 27.20
CA THR A 304 8.00 -8.47 28.63
C THR A 304 6.51 -8.13 28.82
N SER A 305 6.02 -7.10 28.13
CA SER A 305 4.62 -6.69 28.22
C SER A 305 3.67 -7.81 27.75
N LEU A 306 4.01 -8.47 26.64
CA LEU A 306 3.27 -9.63 26.16
C LEU A 306 3.32 -10.82 27.12
N ALA A 307 4.49 -11.13 27.68
CA ALA A 307 4.64 -12.19 28.65
C ALA A 307 3.81 -11.91 29.92
N LYS A 308 3.83 -10.68 30.42
CA LYS A 308 2.99 -10.26 31.57
C LYS A 308 1.50 -10.47 31.29
N LYS A 309 1.03 -10.04 30.11
CA LYS A 309 -0.37 -10.20 29.71
C LYS A 309 -0.79 -11.67 29.67
N ASN A 310 0.07 -12.55 29.23
CA ASN A 310 -0.26 -13.98 29.05
C ASN A 310 -0.07 -14.82 30.31
N PHE A 311 0.90 -14.46 31.17
CA PHE A 311 1.28 -15.31 32.30
C PHE A 311 0.85 -14.83 33.67
N ILE A 312 0.69 -13.50 33.91
CA ILE A 312 0.29 -13.00 35.22
C ILE A 312 -1.09 -13.54 35.58
N GLY A 313 -1.17 -14.13 36.78
CA GLY A 313 -2.40 -14.76 37.27
C GLY A 313 -2.60 -16.22 36.85
N THR A 314 -1.74 -16.74 35.95
CA THR A 314 -1.80 -18.16 35.60
C THR A 314 -1.39 -19.04 36.77
N GLU A 315 -2.22 -20.02 37.08
CA GLU A 315 -2.01 -20.96 38.15
C GLU A 315 -1.61 -22.34 37.60
N TYR A 316 -0.55 -22.90 38.15
CA TYR A 316 -0.09 -24.25 37.86
C TYR A 316 -0.30 -25.16 39.04
N ILE A 317 -1.01 -26.26 38.83
CA ILE A 317 -1.40 -27.26 39.87
C ILE A 317 -0.58 -28.51 39.64
N PHE A 318 -0.01 -29.05 40.73
CA PHE A 318 0.84 -30.26 40.72
C PHE A 318 0.40 -31.23 41.78
N LYS A 319 0.69 -32.54 41.53
CA LYS A 319 0.42 -33.67 42.44
C LYS A 319 -1.03 -33.63 42.97
N ASP A 320 -2.00 -33.66 42.04
CA ASP A 320 -3.44 -33.71 42.32
C ASP A 320 -3.95 -32.60 43.28
N GLY A 321 -3.43 -31.40 43.12
CA GLY A 321 -3.85 -30.25 43.91
C GLY A 321 -3.01 -30.00 45.17
N LYS A 322 -2.04 -30.86 45.47
CA LYS A 322 -1.21 -30.72 46.65
C LYS A 322 -0.32 -29.49 46.63
N TYR A 323 0.16 -29.10 45.44
CA TYR A 323 1.00 -27.92 45.26
C TYR A 323 0.40 -27.03 44.19
N LYS A 324 0.38 -25.70 44.47
CA LYS A 324 -0.16 -24.68 43.60
C LYS A 324 0.82 -23.54 43.52
N ILE A 325 1.19 -23.13 42.33
CA ILE A 325 2.01 -21.94 42.12
C ILE A 325 1.30 -21.01 41.15
N SER A 326 1.47 -19.71 41.34
CA SER A 326 1.02 -18.68 40.42
C SER A 326 2.19 -17.82 39.96
N ILE A 327 2.07 -17.25 38.78
CA ILE A 327 3.03 -16.26 38.26
C ILE A 327 2.54 -14.88 38.67
N GLU A 328 3.35 -14.16 39.46
CA GLU A 328 3.07 -12.78 39.89
C GLU A 328 3.67 -11.74 38.95
N ASP A 329 4.85 -12.04 38.42
CA ASP A 329 5.54 -11.14 37.49
C ASP A 329 6.46 -11.93 36.55
N VAL A 330 6.71 -11.37 35.35
CA VAL A 330 7.64 -11.91 34.37
C VAL A 330 8.38 -10.79 33.66
N ILE A 331 9.69 -10.96 33.51
CA ILE A 331 10.55 -10.07 32.72
C ILE A 331 11.26 -10.90 31.69
N VAL A 332 11.29 -10.44 30.44
CA VAL A 332 11.97 -11.11 29.33
C VAL A 332 13.25 -10.35 28.98
N GLY A 333 14.34 -11.07 28.88
CA GLY A 333 15.64 -10.57 28.43
C GLY A 333 16.29 -11.55 27.46
N GLY A 334 17.52 -11.30 27.09
CA GLY A 334 18.30 -12.15 26.18
C GLY A 334 19.62 -12.59 26.78
N SER A 335 20.08 -13.77 26.38
CA SER A 335 21.43 -14.29 26.69
C SER A 335 21.90 -15.13 25.50
N GLY A 336 22.76 -14.56 24.68
CA GLY A 336 23.18 -15.17 23.40
C GLY A 336 21.97 -15.30 22.43
N ASP A 337 21.71 -16.51 22.01
CA ASP A 337 20.57 -16.87 21.11
C ASP A 337 19.29 -17.25 21.86
N LYS A 338 19.34 -17.31 23.21
CA LYS A 338 18.20 -17.69 24.06
C LYS A 338 17.51 -16.48 24.66
N LEU A 339 16.19 -16.57 24.80
CA LEU A 339 15.41 -15.72 25.70
C LEU A 339 15.63 -16.17 27.15
N VAL A 340 15.68 -15.21 28.05
CA VAL A 340 15.73 -15.43 29.49
C VAL A 340 14.47 -14.86 30.12
N PHE A 341 13.70 -15.71 30.74
CA PHE A 341 12.50 -15.34 31.50
C PHE A 341 12.84 -15.31 32.98
N GLN A 342 12.79 -14.14 33.59
CA GLN A 342 12.80 -13.96 35.04
C GLN A 342 11.36 -14.02 35.51
N ILE A 343 11.00 -15.07 36.23
CA ILE A 343 9.61 -15.37 36.62
C ILE A 343 9.49 -15.28 38.14
N GLN A 344 8.62 -14.38 38.63
CA GLN A 344 8.27 -14.28 40.02
C GLN A 344 7.11 -15.21 40.36
N LEU A 345 7.34 -16.14 41.26
CA LEU A 345 6.37 -17.15 41.71
C LEU A 345 5.78 -16.83 43.07
N ALA A 346 4.51 -17.21 43.25
CA ALA A 346 3.81 -17.26 44.54
C ALA A 346 3.10 -18.63 44.74
N GLY A 347 2.55 -18.80 45.92
CA GLY A 347 1.83 -20.03 46.34
C GLY A 347 2.72 -21.01 47.10
N SER A 348 2.71 -22.30 46.76
CA SER A 348 3.48 -23.33 47.44
C SER A 348 5.02 -23.13 47.31
N LEU A 349 5.42 -22.34 46.35
CA LEU A 349 6.79 -21.91 46.11
C LEU A 349 6.79 -20.42 45.84
N LYS A 350 7.56 -19.67 46.61
CA LYS A 350 7.66 -18.21 46.46
C LYS A 350 9.10 -17.79 46.15
N GLY A 351 9.24 -16.88 45.20
CA GLY A 351 10.53 -16.30 44.80
C GLY A 351 10.75 -16.26 43.32
N THR A 352 11.94 -15.91 42.90
CA THR A 352 12.27 -15.73 41.49
C THR A 352 13.00 -16.96 40.94
N ILE A 353 12.56 -17.39 39.74
CA ILE A 353 13.22 -18.42 38.94
C ILE A 353 13.64 -17.85 37.59
N TYR A 354 14.58 -18.48 36.94
CA TYR A 354 15.09 -18.13 35.63
C TYR A 354 14.95 -19.32 34.67
N LEU A 355 14.20 -19.10 33.57
CA LEU A 355 14.00 -20.05 32.49
C LEU A 355 14.69 -19.51 31.24
N LYS A 356 15.43 -20.36 30.53
CA LYS A 356 16.03 -20.07 29.22
C LYS A 356 15.33 -20.90 28.15
N ALA A 357 15.05 -20.30 26.99
CA ALA A 357 14.46 -21.00 25.86
C ALA A 357 14.84 -20.35 24.53
N LEU A 358 14.84 -21.15 23.47
CA LEU A 358 14.99 -20.65 22.09
C LEU A 358 13.65 -20.22 21.54
N PRO A 359 13.50 -19.03 20.98
CA PRO A 359 12.30 -18.70 20.18
C PRO A 359 12.38 -19.45 18.84
N VAL A 360 11.41 -20.31 18.57
CA VAL A 360 11.34 -21.15 17.36
C VAL A 360 10.01 -20.94 16.67
N TYR A 361 10.02 -20.77 15.37
CA TYR A 361 8.79 -20.79 14.58
C TYR A 361 8.33 -22.23 14.36
N ASP A 362 7.11 -22.54 14.77
CA ASP A 362 6.46 -23.82 14.51
C ASP A 362 5.48 -23.68 13.32
N PRO A 363 5.80 -24.30 12.17
CA PRO A 363 4.93 -24.24 11.00
C PRO A 363 3.55 -24.92 11.20
N ALA A 364 3.44 -25.88 12.12
CA ALA A 364 2.19 -26.58 12.34
C ALA A 364 1.17 -25.72 13.08
N THR A 365 1.62 -24.93 14.05
CA THR A 365 0.77 -24.00 14.79
C THR A 365 0.81 -22.57 14.23
N GLN A 366 1.70 -22.32 13.25
CA GLN A 366 1.98 -20.98 12.71
C GLN A 366 2.26 -19.95 13.81
N ALA A 367 3.01 -20.34 14.83
CA ALA A 367 3.30 -19.54 16.00
C ALA A 367 4.79 -19.56 16.34
N ILE A 368 5.26 -18.53 17.06
CA ILE A 368 6.53 -18.63 17.77
C ILE A 368 6.28 -19.33 19.09
N VAL A 369 7.01 -20.37 19.32
CA VAL A 369 6.98 -21.20 20.53
C VAL A 369 8.34 -21.20 21.21
N LEU A 370 8.39 -21.65 22.49
CA LEU A 370 9.64 -21.85 23.21
C LEU A 370 10.20 -23.24 22.88
N GLY A 371 11.32 -23.26 22.16
CA GLY A 371 12.12 -24.49 21.96
C GLY A 371 13.07 -24.73 23.13
N GLU A 372 13.21 -25.99 23.52
CA GLU A 372 14.18 -26.43 24.54
C GLU A 372 14.16 -25.60 25.83
N PRO A 373 13.02 -25.39 26.49
CA PRO A 373 12.97 -24.64 27.72
C PRO A 373 13.73 -25.36 28.83
N GLU A 374 14.63 -24.67 29.47
CA GLU A 374 15.44 -25.18 30.57
C GLU A 374 15.59 -24.18 31.71
N PHE A 375 15.57 -24.65 32.94
CA PHE A 375 15.92 -23.76 34.06
C PHE A 375 17.40 -23.44 34.05
N ASP A 376 17.76 -22.19 34.37
CA ASP A 376 19.13 -21.81 34.60
C ASP A 376 19.74 -22.69 35.73
N ILE A 377 21.04 -22.95 35.64
CA ILE A 377 21.73 -23.88 36.55
C ILE A 377 21.53 -23.52 38.01
N LYS A 378 21.60 -22.24 38.36
CA LYS A 378 21.36 -21.77 39.74
C LYS A 378 19.92 -22.02 40.18
N THR A 379 18.94 -21.74 39.34
CA THR A 379 17.55 -22.06 39.55
C THR A 379 17.35 -23.55 39.73
N LYS A 380 17.93 -24.36 38.85
CA LYS A 380 17.84 -25.83 38.88
C LYS A 380 18.35 -26.39 40.22
N ASN A 381 19.52 -25.93 40.66
CA ASN A 381 20.13 -26.41 41.91
C ASN A 381 19.30 -26.08 43.14
N VAL A 382 18.61 -24.93 43.17
CA VAL A 382 17.72 -24.53 44.26
C VAL A 382 16.42 -25.32 44.22
N LEU A 383 15.84 -25.50 43.05
CA LEU A 383 14.60 -26.25 42.84
C LEU A 383 14.77 -27.73 43.23
N VAL A 384 15.89 -28.37 42.87
CA VAL A 384 16.19 -29.75 43.27
C VAL A 384 16.14 -29.92 44.78
N LYS A 385 16.69 -28.97 45.53
CA LYS A 385 16.74 -29.03 47.00
C LYS A 385 15.40 -28.72 47.67
N LEU A 386 14.61 -27.76 47.11
CA LEU A 386 13.44 -27.19 47.77
C LEU A 386 12.13 -27.72 47.22
N ALA A 387 12.08 -28.09 45.97
CA ALA A 387 10.86 -28.37 45.24
C ALA A 387 11.03 -29.49 44.21
N ALA A 388 11.55 -30.65 44.64
CA ALA A 388 11.75 -31.81 43.74
C ALA A 388 10.51 -32.22 42.96
N TRP A 389 9.31 -31.87 43.43
CA TRP A 389 8.03 -32.15 42.75
C TRP A 389 7.80 -31.36 41.45
N ILE A 390 8.57 -30.28 41.23
CA ILE A 390 8.54 -29.51 39.98
C ILE A 390 9.40 -30.18 38.88
N PHE A 391 10.34 -31.05 39.30
CA PHE A 391 11.44 -31.52 38.47
C PHE A 391 11.06 -32.59 37.40
N ASP A 392 9.83 -32.97 37.33
CA ASP A 392 9.35 -33.92 36.30
C ASP A 392 9.26 -33.23 34.89
N GLY A 393 9.85 -32.06 34.70
CA GLY A 393 9.76 -31.26 33.47
C GLY A 393 8.35 -30.69 33.20
N THR A 394 7.48 -30.76 34.21
CA THR A 394 6.07 -30.39 34.07
C THR A 394 5.88 -28.88 33.98
N LEU A 395 6.68 -28.10 34.73
CA LEU A 395 6.56 -26.64 34.70
C LEU A 395 7.09 -26.06 33.39
N GLU A 396 8.25 -26.51 32.93
CA GLU A 396 8.82 -26.09 31.62
C GLU A 396 7.86 -26.42 30.49
N LYS A 397 7.31 -27.63 30.47
CA LYS A 397 6.32 -28.06 29.45
C LYS A 397 5.03 -27.23 29.51
N LYS A 398 4.56 -26.88 30.71
CA LYS A 398 3.37 -26.04 30.87
C LYS A 398 3.65 -24.62 30.37
N ILE A 399 4.77 -24.01 30.79
CA ILE A 399 5.17 -22.68 30.29
C ILE A 399 5.36 -22.71 28.77
N GLN A 400 6.01 -23.76 28.22
CA GLN A 400 6.15 -23.93 26.78
C GLN A 400 4.81 -24.00 26.04
N LYS A 401 3.85 -24.74 26.60
CA LYS A 401 2.52 -24.88 26.02
C LYS A 401 1.75 -23.55 26.05
N ASP A 402 1.88 -22.80 27.13
CA ASP A 402 1.13 -21.55 27.34
C ASP A 402 1.80 -20.36 26.63
N PHE A 403 3.10 -20.47 26.26
CA PHE A 403 3.78 -19.46 25.48
C PHE A 403 3.63 -19.76 23.99
N GLN A 404 2.70 -19.09 23.36
CA GLN A 404 2.50 -19.12 21.91
C GLN A 404 2.22 -17.72 21.42
N VAL A 405 3.03 -17.21 20.49
CA VAL A 405 2.76 -15.96 19.77
C VAL A 405 2.23 -16.33 18.38
N PRO A 406 0.91 -16.30 18.16
CA PRO A 406 0.33 -16.71 16.88
C PRO A 406 0.75 -15.73 15.78
N LEU A 407 1.30 -16.25 14.70
CA LEU A 407 1.65 -15.48 13.49
C LEU A 407 0.69 -15.75 12.32
N GLY A 408 -0.08 -16.83 12.39
CA GLY A 408 -0.96 -17.26 11.28
C GLY A 408 -2.02 -16.23 10.94
N THR A 409 -2.68 -15.67 11.95
CA THR A 409 -3.64 -14.57 11.77
C THR A 409 -2.96 -13.32 11.25
N LEU A 410 -1.79 -12.97 11.77
CA LEU A 410 -1.01 -11.81 11.33
C LEU A 410 -0.61 -11.90 9.86
N LEU A 411 -0.25 -13.10 9.38
CA LEU A 411 0.09 -13.34 7.99
C LEU A 411 -1.15 -13.20 7.09
N ALA A 412 -2.29 -13.77 7.50
CA ALA A 412 -3.54 -13.69 6.75
C ALA A 412 -4.09 -12.24 6.71
N ASP A 413 -4.09 -11.55 7.84
CA ASP A 413 -4.55 -10.16 7.93
C ASP A 413 -3.59 -9.21 7.19
N GLY A 414 -2.28 -9.48 7.24
CA GLY A 414 -1.30 -8.78 6.44
C GLY A 414 -1.51 -8.95 4.94
N GLN A 415 -1.77 -10.17 4.48
CA GLN A 415 -2.12 -10.43 3.09
C GLN A 415 -3.40 -9.68 2.69
N LYS A 416 -4.45 -9.77 3.47
CA LYS A 416 -5.71 -9.07 3.23
C LYS A 416 -5.54 -7.57 3.19
N SER A 417 -4.78 -6.98 4.13
CA SER A 417 -4.51 -5.55 4.15
C SER A 417 -3.74 -5.08 2.92
N VAL A 418 -2.79 -5.87 2.44
CA VAL A 418 -2.07 -5.62 1.18
C VAL A 418 -3.01 -5.73 -0.01
N GLU A 419 -3.86 -6.76 -0.06
CA GLU A 419 -4.87 -6.93 -1.11
C GLU A 419 -5.86 -5.77 -1.14
N GLU A 420 -6.36 -5.30 0.00
CA GLU A 420 -7.25 -4.15 0.12
C GLU A 420 -6.55 -2.85 -0.32
N ALA A 421 -5.30 -2.64 0.08
CA ALA A 421 -4.51 -1.51 -0.37
C ALA A 421 -4.26 -1.56 -1.89
N ILE A 422 -3.97 -2.72 -2.44
CA ILE A 422 -3.79 -2.94 -3.88
C ILE A 422 -5.10 -2.72 -4.64
N ASN A 423 -6.23 -3.20 -4.12
CA ASN A 423 -7.54 -3.09 -4.78
C ASN A 423 -8.20 -1.72 -4.61
N SER A 424 -7.59 -0.77 -3.88
CA SER A 424 -8.13 0.57 -3.74
C SER A 424 -8.05 1.36 -5.05
N GLU A 425 -9.10 2.11 -5.36
CA GLU A 425 -9.13 2.98 -6.54
C GLU A 425 -8.32 4.25 -6.27
N TYR A 426 -7.05 4.27 -6.68
CA TYR A 426 -6.16 5.42 -6.49
C TYR A 426 -6.48 6.60 -7.40
N MET A 427 -7.12 6.34 -8.54
CA MET A 427 -7.56 7.32 -9.51
C MET A 427 -8.79 6.78 -10.25
N LYS A 428 -9.77 7.65 -10.55
CA LYS A 428 -10.97 7.26 -11.27
C LYS A 428 -10.63 6.60 -12.62
N GLY A 429 -11.05 5.34 -12.77
CA GLY A 429 -10.80 4.53 -13.97
C GLY A 429 -9.47 3.77 -13.98
N VAL A 430 -8.66 3.85 -12.91
CA VAL A 430 -7.42 3.07 -12.75
C VAL A 430 -7.65 2.02 -11.66
N LYS A 431 -7.62 0.77 -12.04
CA LYS A 431 -7.76 -0.37 -11.12
C LYS A 431 -6.45 -1.14 -11.03
N LEU A 432 -6.06 -1.48 -9.83
CA LEU A 432 -5.09 -2.54 -9.57
C LEU A 432 -5.86 -3.88 -9.62
N MET A 433 -5.23 -4.91 -10.16
CA MET A 433 -5.82 -6.25 -10.29
C MET A 433 -5.01 -7.28 -9.52
#